data_c58e2e0d3ce55eca1aae0041a409478b
#
_entry.id   c58e2e0d3ce55eca1aae0041a409478b
#
_cell.length_a   1.000
_cell.length_b   1.000
_cell.length_c   1.000
_cell.angle_alpha   90.00
_cell.angle_beta   90.00
_cell.angle_gamma   90.00
#
_symmetry.space_group_name_H-M   'P 1'
#
loop_
_entity.id
_entity.type
_entity.pdbx_description
1 polymer ?
#
loop_
_entity_poly.entity_id
_entity_poly.type
_entity_poly.pdbx_seq_one_letter_code
_entity_poly.pdbx_strand_id
1 'polypeptide(L)'
;MGKRKVLNESALKEIRLAEEGELYGRVIKLLGSDQVLVKCADDITRRGRIRGKLKRRIWIRDNDVVVIAPWDFKQDERGDIVWRFTLPQVDWLKDNDNIPKDF
;
A
#
# COMPACT_ATOMS: atom_id res chain seq x y z
N MET A 1 -18.72 -7.43 18.47
CA MET A 1 -17.37 -6.98 18.81
C MET A 1 -16.35 -8.10 18.77
N GLY A 2 -16.63 -9.18 19.50
CA GLY A 2 -15.74 -10.32 19.51
C GLY A 2 -15.49 -10.91 18.14
N LYS A 3 -16.53 -11.02 17.33
CA LYS A 3 -16.39 -11.55 15.99
C LYS A 3 -15.44 -10.72 15.14
N ARG A 4 -15.58 -9.41 15.23
CA ARG A 4 -14.76 -8.51 14.47
C ARG A 4 -13.30 -8.59 14.86
N LYS A 5 -13.05 -8.75 16.16
CA LYS A 5 -11.69 -8.90 16.66
C LYS A 5 -11.05 -10.18 16.13
N VAL A 6 -11.80 -11.27 16.12
CA VAL A 6 -11.29 -12.54 15.64
C VAL A 6 -10.93 -12.44 14.16
N LEU A 7 -11.83 -11.89 13.36
CA LEU A 7 -11.57 -11.70 11.94
C LEU A 7 -10.39 -10.78 11.71
N ASN A 8 -10.31 -9.72 12.50
CA ASN A 8 -9.21 -8.76 12.38
C ASN A 8 -7.89 -9.38 12.78
N GLU A 9 -7.87 -10.21 13.78
CA GLU A 9 -6.65 -10.90 14.17
C GLU A 9 -6.11 -11.75 13.03
N SER A 10 -7.00 -12.50 12.39
CA SER A 10 -6.60 -13.33 11.26
C SER A 10 -6.04 -12.48 10.12
N ALA A 11 -6.72 -11.38 9.80
CA ALA A 11 -6.28 -10.48 8.77
C ALA A 11 -4.96 -9.80 9.13
N LEU A 12 -4.83 -9.40 10.41
CA LEU A 12 -3.64 -8.69 10.86
C LEU A 12 -2.40 -9.56 10.90
N LYS A 13 -2.57 -10.86 11.11
CA LYS A 13 -1.43 -11.78 11.06
C LYS A 13 -0.80 -11.83 9.67
N GLU A 14 -1.58 -11.52 8.66
CA GLU A 14 -1.11 -11.50 7.28
C GLU A 14 -0.70 -10.12 6.82
N ILE A 15 -0.87 -9.11 7.66
CA ILE A 15 -0.56 -7.74 7.28
C ILE A 15 0.96 -7.58 7.13
N ARG A 16 1.36 -6.97 6.04
CA ARG A 16 2.77 -6.71 5.76
C ARG A 16 3.04 -5.24 5.98
N LEU A 17 3.80 -4.93 7.00
CA LEU A 17 4.18 -3.55 7.26
C LEU A 17 5.30 -3.12 6.33
N ALA A 18 5.42 -1.82 6.09
CA ALA A 18 6.52 -1.28 5.31
C ALA A 18 7.83 -1.53 6.04
N GLU A 19 8.80 -2.07 5.33
CA GLU A 19 10.12 -2.33 5.86
C GLU A 19 11.05 -1.16 5.56
N GLU A 20 12.30 -1.27 6.04
CA GLU A 20 13.28 -0.24 5.77
C GLU A 20 13.42 -0.05 4.26
N GLY A 21 13.40 1.21 3.83
CA GLY A 21 13.46 1.53 2.41
C GLY A 21 12.15 1.47 1.69
N GLU A 22 11.06 1.11 2.37
CA GLU A 22 9.72 1.07 1.80
C GLU A 22 8.86 2.16 2.40
N LEU A 23 7.80 2.52 1.68
CA LEU A 23 6.88 3.58 2.09
C LEU A 23 5.45 3.14 1.92
N TYR A 24 4.57 3.64 2.80
CA TYR A 24 3.14 3.55 2.57
C TYR A 24 2.74 4.60 1.54
N GLY A 25 1.77 4.27 0.72
CA GLY A 25 1.27 5.21 -0.27
C GLY A 25 -0.19 4.98 -0.57
N ARG A 26 -0.82 5.99 -1.16
CA ARG A 26 -2.20 5.89 -1.63
C ARG A 26 -2.21 5.99 -3.15
N VAL A 27 -2.91 5.08 -3.78
CA VAL A 27 -3.05 5.09 -5.24
C VAL A 27 -3.96 6.25 -5.62
N ILE A 28 -3.43 7.16 -6.43
CA ILE A 28 -4.18 8.32 -6.91
C ILE A 28 -4.90 7.97 -8.21
N LYS A 29 -4.23 7.24 -9.10
CA LYS A 29 -4.74 6.99 -10.43
C LYS A 29 -4.10 5.75 -11.02
N LEU A 30 -4.86 5.01 -11.79
CA LEU A 30 -4.33 3.90 -12.59
C LEU A 30 -3.80 4.46 -13.90
N LEU A 31 -2.56 4.11 -14.25
CA LEU A 31 -1.92 4.64 -15.45
C LEU A 31 -1.91 3.66 -16.61
N GLY A 32 -2.16 2.39 -16.31
CA GLY A 32 -2.18 1.35 -17.32
C GLY A 32 -2.35 0.01 -16.65
N SER A 33 -2.11 -1.06 -17.38
CA SER A 33 -2.37 -2.40 -16.86
C SER A 33 -1.50 -2.76 -15.65
N ASP A 34 -0.32 -2.18 -15.55
CA ASP A 34 0.62 -2.54 -14.49
C ASP A 34 1.30 -1.34 -13.86
N GLN A 35 0.75 -0.14 -14.08
CA GLN A 35 1.33 1.07 -13.49
C GLN A 35 0.26 1.91 -12.80
N VAL A 36 0.63 2.50 -11.69
CA VAL A 36 -0.25 3.36 -10.90
C VAL A 36 0.52 4.59 -10.44
N LEU A 37 -0.21 5.67 -10.21
CA LEU A 37 0.35 6.87 -9.61
C LEU A 37 0.05 6.82 -8.13
N VAL A 38 1.09 6.94 -7.30
CA VAL A 38 0.98 6.76 -5.85
C VAL A 38 1.53 7.98 -5.13
N LYS A 39 0.71 8.55 -4.26
CA LYS A 39 1.20 9.58 -3.35
C LYS A 39 1.73 8.89 -2.11
N CYS A 40 3.03 9.01 -1.89
CA CYS A 40 3.70 8.30 -0.80
C CYS A 40 3.67 9.10 0.51
N ALA A 41 3.97 8.42 1.61
CA ALA A 41 3.94 9.03 2.93
C ALA A 41 4.93 10.17 3.10
N ASP A 42 5.95 10.24 2.26
CA ASP A 42 6.92 11.33 2.26
C ASP A 42 6.48 12.52 1.39
N ASP A 43 5.21 12.55 0.98
CA ASP A 43 4.60 13.57 0.14
C ASP A 43 5.11 13.61 -1.29
N ILE A 44 5.89 12.62 -1.68
CA ILE A 44 6.37 12.51 -3.06
C ILE A 44 5.43 11.58 -3.82
N THR A 45 5.00 12.02 -5.00
CA THR A 45 4.16 11.20 -5.87
C THR A 45 5.06 10.42 -6.83
N ARG A 46 4.91 9.10 -6.80
CA ARG A 46 5.73 8.21 -7.61
C ARG A 46 4.89 7.37 -8.55
N ARG A 47 5.50 6.93 -9.63
CA ARG A 47 4.88 5.97 -10.52
C ARG A 47 5.25 4.58 -10.00
N GLY A 48 4.24 3.83 -9.58
CA GLY A 48 4.45 2.49 -9.05
C GLY A 48 4.19 1.43 -10.10
N ARG A 49 5.04 0.43 -10.13
CA ARG A 49 4.88 -0.70 -11.03
C ARG A 49 4.29 -1.86 -10.26
N ILE A 50 3.21 -2.44 -10.78
CA ILE A 50 2.58 -3.61 -10.18
C ILE A 50 3.28 -4.85 -10.71
N ARG A 51 3.92 -5.59 -9.82
CA ARG A 51 4.66 -6.79 -10.23
C ARG A 51 3.70 -7.90 -10.66
N GLY A 52 4.16 -8.78 -11.54
CA GLY A 52 3.32 -9.81 -12.11
C GLY A 52 2.65 -10.71 -11.07
N LYS A 53 3.34 -11.03 -9.99
CA LYS A 53 2.77 -11.82 -8.91
C LYS A 53 1.57 -11.13 -8.27
N LEU A 54 1.67 -9.84 -8.05
CA LEU A 54 0.62 -9.07 -7.44
C LEU A 54 -0.58 -8.90 -8.35
N LYS A 55 -0.34 -8.73 -9.64
CA LYS A 55 -1.43 -8.56 -10.62
C LYS A 55 -2.44 -9.69 -10.57
N ARG A 56 -1.98 -10.90 -10.33
CA ARG A 56 -2.86 -12.08 -10.34
C ARG A 56 -3.66 -12.24 -9.07
N ARG A 57 -3.20 -11.67 -7.97
CA ARG A 57 -3.83 -11.89 -6.67
C ARG A 57 -4.57 -10.69 -6.15
N ILE A 58 -4.12 -9.50 -6.55
CA ILE A 58 -4.59 -8.27 -5.93
C ILE A 58 -5.00 -7.28 -7.01
N TRP A 59 -6.28 -6.90 -6.96
CA TRP A 59 -6.81 -5.89 -7.85
C TRP A 59 -6.60 -4.52 -7.21
N ILE A 60 -5.58 -3.80 -7.68
CA ILE A 60 -5.27 -2.48 -7.15
C ILE A 60 -6.16 -1.45 -7.84
N ARG A 61 -6.77 -0.59 -7.03
CA ARG A 61 -7.68 0.46 -7.50
C ARG A 61 -7.24 1.80 -6.97
N ASP A 62 -7.79 2.87 -7.55
CA ASP A 62 -7.56 4.20 -7.01
C ASP A 62 -8.08 4.26 -5.57
N ASN A 63 -7.41 5.04 -4.75
CA ASN A 63 -7.62 5.20 -3.31
C ASN A 63 -7.17 4.01 -2.45
N ASP A 64 -6.64 2.95 -3.04
CA ASP A 64 -6.06 1.85 -2.26
C ASP A 64 -4.79 2.32 -1.55
N VAL A 65 -4.56 1.77 -0.36
CA VAL A 65 -3.32 1.99 0.36
C VAL A 65 -2.40 0.81 0.07
N VAL A 66 -1.15 1.13 -0.27
CA VAL A 66 -0.17 0.15 -0.70
C VAL A 66 1.17 0.39 -0.02
N VAL A 67 2.05 -0.58 -0.12
CA VAL A 67 3.46 -0.41 0.21
C VAL A 67 4.22 -0.31 -1.09
N ILE A 68 5.05 0.72 -1.22
CA ILE A 68 5.86 0.94 -2.40
C ILE A 68 7.34 0.94 -2.01
N ALA A 69 8.15 0.26 -2.82
CA ALA A 69 9.61 0.22 -2.65
C ALA A 69 10.23 1.10 -3.73
N PRO A 70 10.69 2.31 -3.37
CA PRO A 70 11.34 3.19 -4.36
C PRO A 70 12.55 2.52 -4.97
N TRP A 71 12.77 2.76 -6.25
CA TRP A 71 13.94 2.22 -6.95
C TRP A 71 15.21 2.90 -6.47
N ASP A 72 16.32 2.18 -6.50
CA ASP A 72 17.62 2.71 -6.06
C ASP A 72 18.01 3.97 -6.84
N PHE A 73 17.76 3.97 -8.15
CA PHE A 73 17.92 5.15 -8.95
C PHE A 73 16.51 5.65 -9.31
N LYS A 74 16.34 6.95 -9.41
CA LYS A 74 15.04 7.60 -9.63
C LYS A 74 14.06 7.29 -8.48
N GLN A 75 14.58 7.23 -7.27
CA GLN A 75 13.77 6.90 -6.10
C GLN A 75 12.64 7.90 -5.85
N ASP A 76 12.78 9.13 -6.32
CA ASP A 76 11.74 10.16 -6.18
C ASP A 76 10.71 10.10 -7.30
N GLU A 77 10.90 9.22 -8.27
CA GLU A 77 9.99 9.14 -9.42
C GLU A 77 9.33 7.78 -9.54
N ARG A 78 10.02 6.72 -9.18
CA ARG A 78 9.56 5.35 -9.45
C ARG A 78 9.77 4.41 -8.27
N GLY A 79 8.92 3.40 -8.22
CA GLY A 79 9.02 2.33 -7.24
C GLY A 79 8.20 1.13 -7.65
N ASP A 80 8.37 0.03 -6.93
CA ASP A 80 7.58 -1.18 -7.14
C ASP A 80 6.53 -1.29 -6.05
N ILE A 81 5.30 -1.63 -6.46
CA ILE A 81 4.24 -1.95 -5.49
C ILE A 81 4.52 -3.34 -4.98
N VAL A 82 4.67 -3.46 -3.66
CA VAL A 82 4.99 -4.75 -3.04
C VAL A 82 3.83 -5.33 -2.24
N TRP A 83 2.84 -4.50 -1.89
CA TRP A 83 1.68 -4.98 -1.13
C TRP A 83 0.52 -4.01 -1.25
N ARG A 84 -0.69 -4.55 -1.10
CA ARG A 84 -1.92 -3.77 -1.05
C ARG A 84 -2.69 -4.16 0.20
N PHE A 85 -3.22 -3.18 0.90
CA PHE A 85 -3.98 -3.41 2.13
C PHE A 85 -5.47 -3.47 1.87
N THR A 86 -6.16 -4.32 2.63
CA THR A 86 -7.62 -4.34 2.66
C THR A 86 -8.10 -3.16 3.52
N LEU A 87 -9.40 -2.84 3.44
CA LEU A 87 -9.95 -1.74 4.25
C LEU A 87 -9.75 -1.96 5.75
N PRO A 88 -10.03 -3.15 6.31
CA PRO A 88 -9.76 -3.37 7.74
C PRO A 88 -8.29 -3.18 8.10
N GLN A 89 -7.38 -3.57 7.22
CA GLN A 89 -5.95 -3.38 7.47
C GLN A 89 -5.58 -1.90 7.45
N VAL A 90 -6.19 -1.12 6.55
CA VAL A 90 -5.97 0.33 6.52
C VAL A 90 -6.43 0.97 7.83
N ASP A 91 -7.59 0.56 8.32
CA ASP A 91 -8.09 1.08 9.58
C ASP A 91 -7.13 0.75 10.73
N TRP A 92 -6.60 -0.47 10.73
CA TRP A 92 -5.62 -0.89 11.74
C TRP A 92 -4.36 -0.03 11.66
N LEU A 93 -3.87 0.23 10.44
CA LEU A 93 -2.68 1.06 10.25
C LEU A 93 -2.89 2.47 10.78
N LYS A 94 -4.07 3.03 10.56
CA LYS A 94 -4.40 4.36 11.08
C LYS A 94 -4.50 4.36 12.59
N ASP A 95 -5.13 3.35 13.16
CA ASP A 95 -5.31 3.25 14.60
C ASP A 95 -3.98 3.06 15.33
N ASN A 96 -3.00 2.48 14.66
CA ASN A 96 -1.69 2.22 15.25
C ASN A 96 -0.64 3.24 14.80
N ASP A 97 -1.09 4.34 14.22
CA ASP A 97 -0.23 5.44 13.81
C ASP A 97 0.85 5.07 12.79
N ASN A 98 0.65 4.01 12.05
CA ASN A 98 1.54 3.65 10.95
C ASN A 98 1.36 4.60 9.77
N ILE A 99 0.14 5.09 9.60
CA ILE A 99 -0.18 6.11 8.58
C ILE A 99 -1.10 7.15 9.23
N PRO A 100 -1.13 8.37 8.69
CA PRO A 100 -2.03 9.41 9.20
C PRO A 100 -3.50 9.00 9.03
N LYS A 101 -4.36 9.50 9.90
CA LYS A 101 -5.78 9.18 9.83
C LYS A 101 -6.45 9.70 8.56
N ASP A 102 -5.90 10.73 8.00
CA ASP A 102 -6.42 11.32 6.76
C ASP A 102 -5.67 10.85 5.51
N PHE A 103 -4.88 9.81 5.66
CA PHE A 103 -4.02 9.29 4.59
C PHE A 103 -4.80 8.73 3.38
#